data_b27cc47463ef8460d2c5b94564481c3c
#
_entry.id   b27cc47463ef8460d2c5b94564481c3c
#
_cell.length_a   1.000
_cell.length_b   1.000
_cell.length_c   1.000
_cell.angle_alpha   90.00
_cell.angle_beta   90.00
_cell.angle_gamma   90.00
#
_symmetry.space_group_name_H-M   'P 1'
#
loop_
_entity.id
_entity.type
_entity.pdbx_description
1 polymer ?
#
loop_
_entity_poly.entity_id
_entity_poly.type
_entity_poly.pdbx_seq_one_letter_code
_entity_poly.pdbx_strand_id
1 'polypeptide(L)'
;MSEARSAPVYGGESLLFLTDEQLRQGIEAMFFAYRGFTADPDRILAEMAYGRAHHRAIHFINRAPGTTVNNLLSILGVTKQSLNRVLRTLIADGLVESRVGTVDKRERHLFLTDAGRALETKLSDAQRARMRTAFKDAGPEAVAGFKQVLEAMMDTSMRRAYRNLKDGPT
;
A
#
# COMPACT_ATOMS: atom_id res chain seq x y z
N MET A 1 33.98 27.50 0.02
CA MET A 1 32.78 28.23 0.44
C MET A 1 31.63 27.61 -0.33
N SER A 2 30.88 26.71 0.32
CA SER A 2 29.75 25.99 -0.29
C SER A 2 28.49 26.76 0.08
N GLU A 3 27.87 27.39 -0.91
CA GLU A 3 26.55 28.02 -0.73
C GLU A 3 25.51 26.92 -0.55
N ALA A 4 24.99 26.83 0.67
CA ALA A 4 23.79 26.04 0.96
C ALA A 4 22.60 26.71 0.23
N ARG A 5 22.12 26.07 -0.84
CA ARG A 5 20.84 26.43 -1.47
C ARG A 5 19.73 26.13 -0.46
N SER A 6 19.23 27.18 0.19
CA SER A 6 18.00 27.10 0.96
C SER A 6 16.83 26.76 0.02
N ALA A 7 16.14 25.67 0.32
CA ALA A 7 14.89 25.33 -0.39
C ALA A 7 13.86 26.44 -0.13
N PRO A 8 13.08 26.86 -1.14
CA PRO A 8 12.05 27.88 -0.95
C PRO A 8 10.95 27.34 -0.02
N VAL A 9 10.72 28.02 1.10
CA VAL A 9 9.56 27.83 1.96
C VAL A 9 8.36 28.42 1.24
N TYR A 10 7.61 27.59 0.53
CA TYR A 10 6.32 28.01 -0.05
C TYR A 10 5.29 28.12 1.09
N GLY A 11 4.92 29.33 1.50
CA GLY A 11 3.78 29.58 2.37
C GLY A 11 2.49 29.09 1.70
N GLY A 12 1.50 28.64 2.48
CA GLY A 12 0.26 28.06 1.96
C GLY A 12 -0.50 28.90 0.94
N GLU A 13 -0.31 30.22 0.88
CA GLU A 13 -0.89 31.14 -0.12
C GLU A 13 -0.29 30.95 -1.54
N SER A 14 0.97 30.51 -1.65
CA SER A 14 1.61 30.25 -2.95
C SER A 14 1.04 29.02 -3.66
N LEU A 15 0.39 28.09 -2.93
CA LEU A 15 -0.21 26.88 -3.50
C LEU A 15 -1.56 27.14 -4.19
N LEU A 16 -2.21 28.28 -3.91
CA LEU A 16 -3.47 28.69 -4.53
C LEU A 16 -3.31 29.07 -6.02
N PHE A 17 -2.07 29.19 -6.49
CA PHE A 17 -1.75 29.61 -7.85
C PHE A 17 -1.04 28.54 -8.68
N LEU A 18 -1.20 27.24 -8.32
CA LEU A 18 -0.68 26.15 -9.13
C LEU A 18 -1.29 26.21 -10.54
N THR A 19 -0.42 26.24 -11.53
CA THR A 19 -0.83 26.19 -12.92
C THR A 19 -1.27 24.78 -13.34
N ASP A 20 -2.09 24.68 -14.39
CA ASP A 20 -2.49 23.40 -14.96
C ASP A 20 -1.28 22.54 -15.36
N GLU A 21 -0.20 23.18 -15.81
CA GLU A 21 1.06 22.50 -16.14
C GLU A 21 1.72 21.86 -14.90
N GLN A 22 1.77 22.57 -13.78
CA GLN A 22 2.32 22.04 -12.52
C GLN A 22 1.46 20.89 -11.98
N LEU A 23 0.14 20.98 -12.10
CA LEU A 23 -0.77 19.89 -11.74
C LEU A 23 -0.57 18.66 -12.63
N ARG A 24 -0.40 18.86 -13.94
CA ARG A 24 -0.10 17.77 -14.89
C ARG A 24 1.21 17.08 -14.56
N GLN A 25 2.27 17.85 -14.29
CA GLN A 25 3.57 17.30 -13.86
C GLN A 25 3.45 16.46 -12.58
N GLY A 26 2.63 16.90 -11.61
CA GLY A 26 2.35 16.12 -10.40
C GLY A 26 1.65 14.78 -10.69
N ILE A 27 0.67 14.78 -11.61
CA ILE A 27 -0.03 13.55 -12.05
C ILE A 27 0.94 12.60 -12.74
N GLU A 28 1.76 13.10 -13.65
CA GLU A 28 2.75 12.30 -14.38
C GLU A 28 3.82 11.74 -13.45
N ALA A 29 4.33 12.54 -12.52
CA ALA A 29 5.29 12.10 -11.50
C ALA A 29 4.72 10.96 -10.65
N MET A 30 3.47 11.07 -10.21
CA MET A 30 2.79 10.01 -9.46
C MET A 30 2.67 8.72 -10.29
N PHE A 31 2.29 8.83 -11.56
CA PHE A 31 2.18 7.68 -12.46
C PHE A 31 3.52 6.94 -12.60
N PHE A 32 4.60 7.65 -12.91
CA PHE A 32 5.92 7.04 -13.08
C PHE A 32 6.49 6.52 -11.74
N ALA A 33 6.30 7.25 -10.64
CA ALA A 33 6.71 6.82 -9.31
C ALA A 33 5.99 5.53 -8.90
N TYR A 34 4.68 5.41 -9.15
CA TYR A 34 3.91 4.20 -8.88
C TYR A 34 4.39 3.02 -9.74
N ARG A 35 4.71 3.23 -11.02
CA ARG A 35 5.30 2.20 -11.87
C ARG A 35 6.64 1.71 -11.31
N GLY A 36 7.52 2.62 -10.91
CA GLY A 36 8.78 2.30 -10.29
C GLY A 36 8.61 1.54 -8.97
N PHE A 37 7.69 1.99 -8.12
CA PHE A 37 7.39 1.38 -6.82
C PHE A 37 6.86 -0.06 -6.94
N THR A 38 6.12 -0.38 -8.00
CA THR A 38 5.55 -1.71 -8.20
C THR A 38 6.43 -2.65 -9.02
N ALA A 39 7.41 -2.14 -9.74
CA ALA A 39 8.21 -2.92 -10.70
C ALA A 39 8.98 -4.08 -10.04
N ASP A 40 9.59 -3.85 -8.86
CA ASP A 40 10.38 -4.88 -8.19
C ASP A 40 9.51 -6.01 -7.62
N PRO A 41 8.42 -5.74 -6.87
CA PRO A 41 7.51 -6.80 -6.46
C PRO A 41 6.80 -7.47 -7.64
N ASP A 42 6.43 -6.75 -8.71
CA ASP A 42 5.81 -7.35 -9.90
C ASP A 42 6.71 -8.43 -10.53
N ARG A 43 8.04 -8.21 -10.54
CA ARG A 43 9.02 -9.19 -11.06
C ARG A 43 9.05 -10.47 -10.23
N ILE A 44 9.03 -10.33 -8.90
CA ILE A 44 8.96 -11.48 -7.97
C ILE A 44 7.65 -12.26 -8.15
N LEU A 45 6.53 -11.55 -8.30
CA LEU A 45 5.21 -12.15 -8.46
C LEU A 45 5.06 -12.89 -9.80
N ALA A 46 5.70 -12.38 -10.86
CA ALA A 46 5.65 -13.00 -12.18
C ALA A 46 6.24 -14.42 -12.20
N GLU A 47 7.26 -14.70 -11.35
CA GLU A 47 7.85 -16.04 -11.19
C GLU A 47 6.83 -17.08 -10.66
N MET A 48 5.77 -16.62 -9.99
CA MET A 48 4.72 -17.45 -9.39
C MET A 48 3.38 -17.35 -10.16
N ALA A 49 3.36 -16.69 -11.30
CA ALA A 49 2.15 -16.36 -12.06
C ALA A 49 1.13 -15.53 -11.22
N TYR A 50 1.60 -14.74 -10.26
CA TYR A 50 0.80 -13.83 -9.47
C TYR A 50 0.81 -12.42 -10.05
N GLY A 51 -0.19 -11.62 -9.67
CA GLY A 51 -0.26 -10.20 -9.99
C GLY A 51 -0.46 -9.34 -8.76
N ARG A 52 -0.60 -8.04 -8.96
CA ARG A 52 -0.74 -7.02 -7.89
C ARG A 52 -1.91 -7.27 -6.95
N ALA A 53 -2.99 -7.92 -7.41
CA ALA A 53 -4.12 -8.28 -6.55
C ALA A 53 -3.71 -9.29 -5.47
N HIS A 54 -2.87 -10.28 -5.83
CA HIS A 54 -2.31 -11.25 -4.88
C HIS A 54 -1.40 -10.55 -3.88
N HIS A 55 -0.50 -9.67 -4.34
CA HIS A 55 0.38 -8.88 -3.46
C HIS A 55 -0.41 -8.07 -2.43
N ARG A 56 -1.42 -7.31 -2.90
CA ARG A 56 -2.24 -6.49 -2.00
C ARG A 56 -2.97 -7.33 -0.96
N ALA A 57 -3.54 -8.48 -1.36
CA ALA A 57 -4.21 -9.39 -0.43
C ALA A 57 -3.23 -9.91 0.64
N ILE A 58 -2.06 -10.42 0.24
CA ILE A 58 -1.01 -10.89 1.14
C ILE A 58 -0.58 -9.78 2.11
N HIS A 59 -0.29 -8.58 1.59
CA HIS A 59 0.15 -7.45 2.39
C HIS A 59 -0.86 -7.06 3.47
N PHE A 60 -2.14 -6.90 3.11
CA PHE A 60 -3.14 -6.44 4.07
C PHE A 60 -3.59 -7.54 5.03
N ILE A 61 -3.53 -8.82 4.66
CA ILE A 61 -3.71 -9.93 5.60
C ILE A 61 -2.56 -9.94 6.62
N ASN A 62 -1.32 -9.67 6.18
CA ASN A 62 -0.17 -9.56 7.10
C ASN A 62 -0.31 -8.37 8.05
N ARG A 63 -0.81 -7.23 7.57
CA ARG A 63 -1.02 -6.01 8.38
C ARG A 63 -2.13 -6.16 9.42
N ALA A 64 -3.13 -6.98 9.15
CA ALA A 64 -4.26 -7.24 10.03
C ALA A 64 -4.55 -8.75 10.10
N PRO A 65 -3.71 -9.55 10.82
CA PRO A 65 -3.93 -10.98 10.97
C PRO A 65 -5.30 -11.27 11.60
N GLY A 66 -6.05 -12.20 11.00
CA GLY A 66 -7.43 -12.45 11.39
C GLY A 66 -8.45 -11.52 10.73
N THR A 67 -8.05 -10.69 9.78
CA THR A 67 -8.99 -9.85 9.03
C THR A 67 -10.05 -10.70 8.33
N THR A 68 -11.28 -10.17 8.25
CA THR A 68 -12.36 -10.83 7.50
C THR A 68 -12.30 -10.50 6.02
N VAL A 69 -12.95 -11.33 5.19
CA VAL A 69 -13.09 -11.06 3.75
C VAL A 69 -13.77 -9.71 3.50
N ASN A 70 -14.78 -9.35 4.31
CA ASN A 70 -15.48 -8.07 4.18
C ASN A 70 -14.58 -6.87 4.51
N ASN A 71 -13.77 -6.97 5.56
CA ASN A 71 -12.80 -5.92 5.89
C ASN A 71 -11.75 -5.77 4.79
N LEU A 72 -11.23 -6.90 4.27
CA LEU A 72 -10.27 -6.88 3.18
C LEU A 72 -10.86 -6.26 1.89
N LEU A 73 -12.14 -6.53 1.59
CA LEU A 73 -12.86 -5.87 0.49
C LEU A 73 -12.91 -4.34 0.65
N SER A 74 -13.22 -3.88 1.88
CA SER A 74 -13.26 -2.45 2.20
C SER A 74 -11.90 -1.78 2.02
N ILE A 75 -10.82 -2.44 2.42
CA ILE A 75 -9.45 -1.92 2.27
C ILE A 75 -9.04 -1.87 0.79
N LEU A 76 -9.30 -2.95 0.05
CA LEU A 76 -8.81 -3.09 -1.33
C LEU A 76 -9.67 -2.36 -2.38
N GLY A 77 -10.93 -2.04 -2.06
CA GLY A 77 -11.84 -1.39 -3.00
C GLY A 77 -12.12 -2.21 -4.27
N VAL A 78 -12.14 -3.55 -4.15
CA VAL A 78 -12.36 -4.47 -5.28
C VAL A 78 -13.67 -5.22 -5.12
N THR A 79 -14.15 -5.87 -6.20
CA THR A 79 -15.35 -6.70 -6.13
C THR A 79 -15.11 -7.98 -5.33
N LYS A 80 -16.16 -8.47 -4.65
CA LYS A 80 -16.13 -9.75 -3.92
C LYS A 80 -15.71 -10.92 -4.80
N GLN A 81 -16.16 -10.95 -6.05
CA GLN A 81 -15.80 -11.99 -7.02
C GLN A 81 -14.29 -11.98 -7.32
N SER A 82 -13.72 -10.78 -7.53
CA SER A 82 -12.29 -10.61 -7.81
C SER A 82 -11.43 -11.06 -6.63
N LEU A 83 -11.80 -10.62 -5.42
CA LEU A 83 -11.08 -11.01 -4.19
C LEU A 83 -11.18 -12.51 -3.93
N ASN A 84 -12.35 -13.11 -4.09
CA ASN A 84 -12.54 -14.56 -3.88
C ASN A 84 -11.70 -15.40 -4.84
N ARG A 85 -11.47 -14.94 -6.08
CA ARG A 85 -10.57 -15.62 -7.02
C ARG A 85 -9.12 -15.59 -6.49
N VAL A 86 -8.66 -14.44 -6.07
CA VAL A 86 -7.32 -14.26 -5.49
C VAL A 86 -7.12 -15.11 -4.24
N LEU A 87 -8.08 -15.07 -3.31
CA LEU A 87 -8.01 -15.85 -2.07
C LEU A 87 -8.01 -17.35 -2.31
N ARG A 88 -8.80 -17.85 -3.27
CA ARG A 88 -8.80 -19.28 -3.63
C ARG A 88 -7.42 -19.73 -4.11
N THR A 89 -6.76 -18.94 -4.96
CA THR A 89 -5.40 -19.23 -5.42
C THR A 89 -4.43 -19.23 -4.24
N LEU A 90 -4.40 -18.19 -3.42
CA LEU A 90 -3.49 -18.08 -2.29
C LEU A 90 -3.68 -19.19 -1.23
N ILE A 91 -4.92 -19.63 -1.02
CA ILE A 91 -5.25 -20.73 -0.10
C ILE A 91 -4.81 -22.07 -0.71
N ALA A 92 -5.08 -22.32 -1.98
CA ALA A 92 -4.69 -23.53 -2.68
C ALA A 92 -3.15 -23.69 -2.71
N ASP A 93 -2.43 -22.60 -2.85
CA ASP A 93 -0.95 -22.57 -2.87
C ASP A 93 -0.34 -22.54 -1.45
N GLY A 94 -1.17 -22.62 -0.40
CA GLY A 94 -0.71 -22.71 0.99
C GLY A 94 -0.08 -21.42 1.54
N LEU A 95 -0.37 -20.25 0.96
CA LEU A 95 0.14 -18.96 1.41
C LEU A 95 -0.80 -18.26 2.40
N VAL A 96 -2.09 -18.56 2.32
CA VAL A 96 -3.15 -18.04 3.20
C VAL A 96 -3.94 -19.19 3.78
N GLU A 97 -4.26 -19.12 5.05
CA GLU A 97 -5.25 -19.99 5.70
C GLU A 97 -6.49 -19.20 6.08
N SER A 98 -7.64 -19.87 5.98
CA SER A 98 -8.94 -19.32 6.34
C SER A 98 -9.52 -20.13 7.50
N ARG A 99 -9.72 -19.45 8.64
CA ARG A 99 -10.29 -20.06 9.85
C ARG A 99 -11.73 -19.61 10.04
N VAL A 100 -12.59 -20.48 10.54
CA VAL A 100 -13.97 -20.14 10.91
C VAL A 100 -13.95 -19.27 12.16
N GLY A 101 -14.76 -18.22 12.18
CA GLY A 101 -14.91 -17.38 13.37
C GLY A 101 -15.45 -18.14 14.57
N THR A 102 -14.95 -17.80 15.76
CA THR A 102 -15.38 -18.44 17.02
C THR A 102 -16.71 -17.87 17.52
N VAL A 103 -16.98 -16.60 17.28
CA VAL A 103 -18.21 -15.89 17.69
C VAL A 103 -19.29 -16.02 16.61
N ASP A 104 -18.96 -15.69 15.37
CA ASP A 104 -19.84 -15.89 14.21
C ASP A 104 -19.20 -16.91 13.26
N LYS A 105 -19.80 -18.09 13.19
CA LYS A 105 -19.38 -19.19 12.30
C LYS A 105 -19.53 -18.87 10.80
N ARG A 106 -20.19 -17.78 10.45
CA ARG A 106 -20.33 -17.31 9.05
C ARG A 106 -19.12 -16.50 8.62
N GLU A 107 -18.38 -15.94 9.56
CA GLU A 107 -17.17 -15.20 9.28
C GLU A 107 -15.97 -16.12 9.00
N ARG A 108 -15.15 -15.67 8.10
CA ARG A 108 -13.88 -16.29 7.75
C ARG A 108 -12.75 -15.31 8.06
N HIS A 109 -11.89 -15.73 8.97
CA HIS A 109 -10.71 -14.98 9.38
C HIS A 109 -9.49 -15.47 8.60
N LEU A 110 -8.76 -14.53 8.01
CA LEU A 110 -7.64 -14.80 7.12
C LEU A 110 -6.32 -14.58 7.84
N PHE A 111 -5.39 -15.52 7.65
CA PHE A 111 -4.04 -15.47 8.21
C PHE A 111 -3.04 -15.86 7.12
N LEU A 112 -1.82 -15.30 7.18
CA LEU A 112 -0.73 -15.84 6.39
C LEU A 112 -0.16 -17.09 7.06
N THR A 113 0.21 -18.06 6.25
CA THR A 113 1.07 -19.18 6.65
C THR A 113 2.52 -18.69 6.79
N ASP A 114 3.44 -19.57 7.23
CA ASP A 114 4.87 -19.23 7.24
C ASP A 114 5.40 -18.94 5.84
N ALA A 115 4.97 -19.71 4.85
CA ALA A 115 5.29 -19.47 3.44
C ALA A 115 4.72 -18.13 2.95
N GLY A 116 3.48 -17.81 3.32
CA GLY A 116 2.86 -16.51 3.00
C GLY A 116 3.59 -15.33 3.63
N ARG A 117 4.04 -15.46 4.89
CA ARG A 117 4.85 -14.44 5.57
C ARG A 117 6.23 -14.26 4.92
N ALA A 118 6.87 -15.35 4.52
CA ALA A 118 8.15 -15.28 3.82
C ALA A 118 8.02 -14.55 2.47
N LEU A 119 6.97 -14.85 1.70
CA LEU A 119 6.69 -14.15 0.45
C LEU A 119 6.39 -12.66 0.69
N GLU A 120 5.54 -12.34 1.67
CA GLU A 120 5.23 -10.94 2.03
C GLU A 120 6.49 -10.16 2.38
N THR A 121 7.36 -10.74 3.19
CA THR A 121 8.64 -10.13 3.57
C THR A 121 9.48 -9.81 2.34
N LYS A 122 9.63 -10.76 1.42
CA LYS A 122 10.39 -10.57 0.16
C LYS A 122 9.81 -9.42 -0.67
N LEU A 123 8.49 -9.35 -0.82
CA LEU A 123 7.81 -8.30 -1.59
C LEU A 123 7.92 -6.92 -0.91
N SER A 124 7.67 -6.87 0.39
CA SER A 124 7.75 -5.63 1.17
C SER A 124 9.18 -5.11 1.31
N ASP A 125 10.20 -5.98 1.39
CA ASP A 125 11.60 -5.56 1.44
C ASP A 125 12.02 -4.83 0.17
N ALA A 126 11.60 -5.31 -1.00
CA ALA A 126 11.86 -4.64 -2.27
C ALA A 126 11.25 -3.22 -2.29
N GLN A 127 10.01 -3.07 -1.83
CA GLN A 127 9.35 -1.76 -1.74
C GLN A 127 9.98 -0.86 -0.68
N ARG A 128 10.30 -1.40 0.51
CA ARG A 128 10.97 -0.65 1.60
C ARG A 128 12.34 -0.15 1.17
N ALA A 129 13.10 -0.95 0.44
CA ALA A 129 14.42 -0.52 -0.06
C ALA A 129 14.31 0.69 -0.98
N ARG A 130 13.37 0.66 -1.94
CA ARG A 130 13.11 1.79 -2.86
C ARG A 130 12.65 3.05 -2.10
N MET A 131 11.69 2.91 -1.19
CA MET A 131 11.20 4.02 -0.38
C MET A 131 12.30 4.61 0.52
N ARG A 132 13.12 3.75 1.13
CA ARG A 132 14.24 4.20 1.97
C ARG A 132 15.24 5.07 1.20
N THR A 133 15.61 4.65 -0.01
CA THR A 133 16.49 5.44 -0.87
C THR A 133 15.86 6.78 -1.21
N ALA A 134 14.63 6.79 -1.73
CA ALA A 134 13.94 8.02 -2.08
C ALA A 134 13.75 8.96 -0.88
N PHE A 135 13.40 8.44 0.29
CA PHE A 135 13.22 9.24 1.51
C PHE A 135 14.53 9.81 2.04
N LYS A 136 15.64 9.03 1.95
CA LYS A 136 16.96 9.51 2.32
C LYS A 136 17.41 10.66 1.42
N ASP A 137 17.17 10.53 0.12
CA ASP A 137 17.59 11.55 -0.87
C ASP A 137 16.74 12.83 -0.77
N ALA A 138 15.44 12.70 -0.46
CA ALA A 138 14.52 13.82 -0.35
C ALA A 138 14.62 14.59 0.98
N GLY A 139 15.01 13.92 2.06
CA GLY A 139 15.11 14.51 3.40
C GLY A 139 13.76 14.55 4.18
N PRO A 140 13.82 14.82 5.49
CA PRO A 140 12.67 14.66 6.39
C PRO A 140 11.49 15.59 6.10
N GLU A 141 11.75 16.82 5.69
CA GLU A 141 10.70 17.80 5.37
C GLU A 141 9.90 17.37 4.14
N ALA A 142 10.58 16.96 3.07
CA ALA A 142 9.94 16.46 1.86
C ALA A 142 9.13 15.18 2.14
N VAL A 143 9.62 14.30 3.01
CA VAL A 143 8.89 13.08 3.44
C VAL A 143 7.61 13.44 4.21
N ALA A 144 7.66 14.44 5.09
CA ALA A 144 6.48 14.93 5.80
C ALA A 144 5.44 15.51 4.82
N GLY A 145 5.87 16.36 3.90
CA GLY A 145 5.01 16.93 2.85
C GLY A 145 4.42 15.87 1.93
N PHE A 146 5.20 14.89 1.51
CA PHE A 146 4.73 13.75 0.72
C PHE A 146 3.59 12.99 1.41
N LYS A 147 3.73 12.69 2.71
CA LYS A 147 2.66 12.03 3.48
C LYS A 147 1.40 12.87 3.57
N GLN A 148 1.54 14.18 3.82
CA GLN A 148 0.42 15.11 3.87
C GLN A 148 -0.35 15.15 2.54
N VAL A 149 0.35 15.23 1.42
CA VAL A 149 -0.27 15.22 0.08
C VAL A 149 -1.02 13.92 -0.18
N LEU A 150 -0.40 12.77 0.12
CA LEU A 150 -1.06 11.48 -0.04
C LEU A 150 -2.31 11.34 0.83
N GLU A 151 -2.25 11.77 2.09
CA GLU A 151 -3.40 11.74 2.98
C GLU A 151 -4.51 12.71 2.54
N ALA A 152 -4.16 13.88 1.98
CA ALA A 152 -5.12 14.84 1.43
C ALA A 152 -5.86 14.30 0.20
N MET A 153 -5.22 13.45 -0.60
CA MET A 153 -5.83 12.83 -1.78
C MET A 153 -6.81 11.69 -1.44
N MET A 154 -6.80 11.18 -0.20
CA MET A 154 -7.73 10.13 0.23
C MET A 154 -9.13 10.69 0.47
N ASP A 155 -10.16 9.98 0.01
CA ASP A 155 -11.53 10.23 0.44
C ASP A 155 -11.74 9.79 1.91
N THR A 156 -12.94 10.05 2.44
CA THR A 156 -13.28 9.74 3.84
C THR A 156 -13.16 8.26 4.15
N SER A 157 -13.57 7.39 3.23
CA SER A 157 -13.54 5.92 3.40
C SER A 157 -12.12 5.38 3.41
N MET A 158 -11.29 5.82 2.47
CA MET A 158 -9.87 5.48 2.37
C MET A 158 -9.09 5.96 3.59
N ARG A 159 -9.36 7.19 4.05
CA ARG A 159 -8.73 7.78 5.24
C ARG A 159 -9.05 7.00 6.50
N ARG A 160 -10.30 6.54 6.64
CA ARG A 160 -10.73 5.67 7.74
C ARG A 160 -10.02 4.33 7.72
N ALA A 161 -9.99 3.66 6.56
CA ALA A 161 -9.28 2.38 6.39
C ALA A 161 -7.78 2.52 6.70
N TYR A 162 -7.14 3.59 6.23
CA TYR A 162 -5.72 3.86 6.49
C TYR A 162 -5.42 4.09 7.98
N ARG A 163 -6.27 4.84 8.70
CA ARG A 163 -6.11 5.05 10.15
C ARG A 163 -6.25 3.74 10.92
N ASN A 164 -7.25 2.93 10.62
CA ASN A 164 -7.43 1.63 11.27
C ASN A 164 -6.20 0.72 11.12
N LEU A 165 -5.52 0.77 9.99
CA LEU A 165 -4.27 0.02 9.79
C LEU A 165 -3.09 0.59 10.58
N LYS A 166 -3.07 1.90 10.82
CA LYS A 166 -2.01 2.59 11.56
C LYS A 166 -2.10 2.34 13.06
N ASP A 167 -3.32 2.36 13.58
CA ASP A 167 -3.60 2.27 15.02
C ASP A 167 -3.67 0.81 15.53
N GLY A 168 -3.62 -0.17 14.63
CA GLY A 168 -3.76 -1.61 14.94
C GLY A 168 -5.23 -2.03 15.13
N PRO A 169 -5.52 -3.31 15.25
CA PRO A 169 -6.86 -3.77 15.59
C PRO A 169 -7.19 -3.36 17.03
N THR A 170 -8.26 -2.59 17.20
CA THR A 170 -8.94 -2.32 18.50
C THR A 170 -9.61 -3.59 19.00
#